data_70056509df4c531cdc5fa1b40ade1c50
#
_entry.id   70056509df4c531cdc5fa1b40ade1c50
#
_cell.length_a   1.000
_cell.length_b   1.000
_cell.length_c   1.000
_cell.angle_alpha   90.00
_cell.angle_beta   90.00
_cell.angle_gamma   90.00
#
_symmetry.space_group_name_H-M   'P 1'
#
loop_
_entity.id
_entity.type
_entity.pdbx_description
1 polymer ?
#
loop_
_entity_poly.entity_id
_entity_poly.type
_entity_poly.pdbx_seq_one_letter_code
_entity_poly.pdbx_strand_id
1 'polypeptide(L)'
;EARLMTQVAKEKEVVTQMGNQAHAGEPIRRAVELVQAGIIGEVSEVHVWTNRPVWPQGIERPTGDHPVPNTLDWDLFLGPAPWRPYHHDYAPFKWRGFWDFGTGALGDMACHIMDMPYWALELGAPDTVEAWQEGMTSESAPTASRVTYQFPKRGQHPPVKLVWYDGKKDSTDSYLMKRRKAIGKAIKSKMSEGVRDMDPEKGT
;
A
#
# COMPACT_ATOMS: atom_id res chain seq x y z
N GLU A 1 -0.97 20.26 6.28
CA GLU A 1 -0.85 19.89 7.71
C GLU A 1 0.44 19.09 7.98
N ALA A 2 0.71 17.95 7.34
CA ALA A 2 1.89 17.11 7.61
C ALA A 2 3.22 17.87 7.55
N ARG A 3 3.43 18.74 6.55
CA ARG A 3 4.64 19.59 6.46
C ARG A 3 4.78 20.53 7.65
N LEU A 4 3.67 21.14 8.07
CA LEU A 4 3.66 22.04 9.25
C LEU A 4 3.97 21.24 10.51
N MET A 5 3.39 20.08 10.70
CA MET A 5 3.68 19.20 11.85
C MET A 5 5.17 18.82 11.89
N THR A 6 5.75 18.46 10.75
CA THR A 6 7.19 18.16 10.66
C THR A 6 8.05 19.36 11.04
N GLN A 7 7.69 20.54 10.56
CA GLN A 7 8.42 21.78 10.86
C GLN A 7 8.32 22.12 12.34
N VAL A 8 7.11 22.11 12.92
CA VAL A 8 6.90 22.41 14.34
C VAL A 8 7.59 21.37 15.24
N ALA A 9 7.54 20.09 14.87
CA ALA A 9 8.24 19.04 15.62
C ALA A 9 9.74 19.31 15.69
N LYS A 10 10.34 19.74 14.56
CA LYS A 10 11.75 20.11 14.50
C LYS A 10 12.05 21.38 15.32
N GLU A 11 11.21 22.42 15.20
CA GLU A 11 11.37 23.69 15.93
C GLU A 11 11.25 23.52 17.44
N LYS A 12 10.39 22.59 17.87
CA LYS A 12 10.12 22.30 19.29
C LYS A 12 10.94 21.14 19.87
N GLU A 13 11.77 20.52 19.03
CA GLU A 13 12.64 19.38 19.41
C GLU A 13 11.85 18.25 20.08
N VAL A 14 10.62 17.98 19.60
CA VAL A 14 9.76 16.92 20.15
C VAL A 14 9.90 15.64 19.33
N VAL A 15 9.80 14.51 20.03
CA VAL A 15 9.76 13.20 19.38
C VAL A 15 8.36 12.89 18.91
N THR A 16 8.23 12.50 17.65
CA THR A 16 6.97 12.11 17.03
C THR A 16 7.07 10.71 16.44
N GLN A 17 5.96 9.97 16.47
CA GLN A 17 5.89 8.65 15.86
C GLN A 17 4.54 8.46 15.19
N MET A 18 4.57 8.04 13.94
CA MET A 18 3.39 7.59 13.21
C MET A 18 3.13 6.11 13.51
N GLY A 19 1.85 5.73 13.62
CA GLY A 19 1.45 4.34 13.78
C GLY A 19 1.47 3.59 12.45
N ASN A 20 2.63 3.12 12.01
CA ASN A 20 2.77 2.25 10.84
C ASN A 20 3.18 0.84 11.30
N GLN A 21 2.19 -0.02 11.49
CA GLN A 21 2.38 -1.37 12.00
C GLN A 21 3.33 -2.17 11.12
N ALA A 22 4.18 -2.96 11.73
CA ALA A 22 5.23 -3.79 11.15
C ALA A 22 6.51 -3.06 10.69
N HIS A 23 6.53 -1.74 10.48
CA HIS A 23 7.74 -1.02 10.04
C HIS A 23 8.95 -1.30 10.94
N ALA A 24 8.79 -1.20 12.25
CA ALA A 24 9.86 -1.46 13.23
C ALA A 24 10.05 -2.96 13.53
N GLY A 25 9.25 -3.85 12.93
CA GLY A 25 9.30 -5.28 13.17
C GLY A 25 10.54 -5.94 12.57
N GLU A 26 11.06 -6.95 13.25
CA GLU A 26 12.25 -7.69 12.80
C GLU A 26 12.12 -8.26 11.38
N PRO A 27 10.97 -8.86 10.94
CA PRO A 27 10.86 -9.41 9.60
C PRO A 27 11.05 -8.37 8.50
N ILE A 28 10.52 -7.16 8.68
CA ILE A 28 10.68 -6.07 7.71
C ILE A 28 12.12 -5.60 7.69
N ARG A 29 12.72 -5.31 8.85
CA ARG A 29 14.13 -4.90 8.94
C ARG A 29 15.05 -5.94 8.32
N ARG A 30 14.83 -7.22 8.62
CA ARG A 30 15.62 -8.30 8.04
C ARG A 30 15.49 -8.39 6.52
N ALA A 31 14.27 -8.22 5.98
CA ALA A 31 14.05 -8.19 4.54
C ALA A 31 14.79 -7.01 3.88
N VAL A 32 14.73 -5.82 4.49
CA VAL A 32 15.46 -4.64 4.03
C VAL A 32 16.97 -4.90 4.00
N GLU A 33 17.54 -5.42 5.09
CA GLU A 33 18.97 -5.77 5.19
C GLU A 33 19.41 -6.74 4.08
N LEU A 34 18.61 -7.79 3.82
CA LEU A 34 18.94 -8.79 2.78
C LEU A 34 18.90 -8.18 1.37
N VAL A 35 17.93 -7.29 1.09
CA VAL A 35 17.87 -6.61 -0.20
C VAL A 35 19.04 -5.65 -0.36
N GLN A 36 19.35 -4.85 0.66
CA GLN A 36 20.46 -3.90 0.65
C GLN A 36 21.85 -4.59 0.60
N ALA A 37 21.95 -5.78 1.18
CA ALA A 37 23.14 -6.63 1.05
C ALA A 37 23.30 -7.26 -0.35
N GLY A 38 22.38 -7.02 -1.27
CA GLY A 38 22.46 -7.50 -2.65
C GLY A 38 22.13 -8.97 -2.85
N ILE A 39 21.54 -9.65 -1.86
CA ILE A 39 21.27 -11.11 -1.92
C ILE A 39 20.38 -11.50 -3.12
N ILE A 40 19.46 -10.61 -3.52
CA ILE A 40 18.58 -10.85 -4.68
C ILE A 40 19.09 -10.16 -5.96
N GLY A 41 20.26 -9.55 -5.92
CA GLY A 41 20.83 -8.78 -7.03
C GLY A 41 20.10 -7.43 -7.26
N GLU A 42 20.31 -6.85 -8.43
CA GLU A 42 19.67 -5.59 -8.80
C GLU A 42 18.16 -5.75 -9.01
N VAL A 43 17.39 -4.88 -8.37
CA VAL A 43 15.93 -4.84 -8.48
C VAL A 43 15.52 -3.76 -9.46
N SER A 44 14.90 -4.14 -10.58
CA SER A 44 14.37 -3.24 -11.61
C SER A 44 12.85 -3.13 -11.60
N GLU A 45 12.14 -4.11 -11.03
CA GLU A 45 10.68 -4.13 -11.00
C GLU A 45 10.17 -4.68 -9.66
N VAL A 46 9.14 -4.01 -9.11
CA VAL A 46 8.48 -4.38 -7.86
C VAL A 46 6.97 -4.46 -8.09
N HIS A 47 6.35 -5.51 -7.57
CA HIS A 47 4.89 -5.65 -7.57
C HIS A 47 4.39 -5.76 -6.14
N VAL A 48 3.45 -4.90 -5.77
CA VAL A 48 2.78 -4.88 -4.48
C VAL A 48 1.27 -4.98 -4.67
N TRP A 49 0.59 -5.74 -3.83
CA TRP A 49 -0.84 -5.97 -3.99
C TRP A 49 -1.55 -6.20 -2.67
N THR A 50 -2.84 -5.90 -2.65
CA THR A 50 -3.74 -6.20 -1.54
C THR A 50 -5.06 -6.77 -2.06
N ASN A 51 -5.78 -7.48 -1.20
CA ASN A 51 -7.16 -7.92 -1.45
C ASN A 51 -8.21 -6.90 -0.97
N ARG A 52 -7.76 -5.71 -0.60
CA ARG A 52 -8.65 -4.60 -0.23
C ARG A 52 -9.24 -3.98 -1.49
N PRO A 53 -10.42 -3.32 -1.39
CA PRO A 53 -11.14 -2.99 -0.17
C PRO A 53 -12.00 -4.14 0.38
N VAL A 54 -12.21 -4.17 1.71
CA VAL A 54 -13.24 -4.97 2.39
C VAL A 54 -14.39 -4.10 2.89
N TRP A 55 -14.27 -2.80 2.71
CA TRP A 55 -15.28 -1.76 2.92
C TRP A 55 -15.87 -1.31 1.59
N PRO A 56 -17.03 -0.63 1.58
CA PRO A 56 -17.63 -0.14 0.36
C PRO A 56 -16.76 0.89 -0.38
N GLN A 57 -16.54 0.65 -1.66
CA GLN A 57 -15.97 1.59 -2.62
C GLN A 57 -16.74 1.47 -3.95
N GLY A 58 -16.63 2.47 -4.82
CA GLY A 58 -17.37 2.53 -6.08
C GLY A 58 -18.87 2.75 -5.86
N ILE A 59 -19.24 3.38 -4.77
CA ILE A 59 -20.63 3.68 -4.43
C ILE A 59 -20.85 5.18 -4.34
N GLU A 60 -22.07 5.60 -4.61
CA GLU A 60 -22.52 6.97 -4.40
C GLU A 60 -22.75 7.24 -2.90
N ARG A 61 -23.07 8.50 -2.59
CA ARG A 61 -23.38 8.92 -1.22
C ARG A 61 -24.52 8.09 -0.65
N PRO A 62 -24.35 7.45 0.51
CA PRO A 62 -25.44 6.74 1.18
C PRO A 62 -26.59 7.68 1.48
N THR A 63 -27.81 7.18 1.33
CA THR A 63 -29.06 7.90 1.56
C THR A 63 -29.85 7.28 2.71
N GLY A 64 -30.73 8.07 3.31
CA GLY A 64 -31.57 7.67 4.43
C GLY A 64 -31.20 8.39 5.73
N ASP A 65 -32.16 8.44 6.65
CA ASP A 65 -31.98 9.01 7.97
C ASP A 65 -31.57 7.90 8.96
N HIS A 66 -30.41 8.05 9.53
CA HIS A 66 -29.89 7.15 10.54
C HIS A 66 -29.62 7.94 11.82
N PRO A 67 -30.11 7.46 12.98
CA PRO A 67 -29.80 8.12 14.24
C PRO A 67 -28.31 8.02 14.54
N VAL A 68 -27.72 9.15 14.94
CA VAL A 68 -26.32 9.17 15.41
C VAL A 68 -26.24 8.34 16.69
N PRO A 69 -25.33 7.35 16.78
CA PRO A 69 -25.12 6.61 18.02
C PRO A 69 -24.74 7.55 19.17
N ASN A 70 -25.23 7.28 20.37
CA ASN A 70 -24.93 8.11 21.55
C ASN A 70 -23.44 8.08 21.98
N THR A 71 -22.67 7.19 21.42
CA THR A 71 -21.22 7.05 21.62
C THR A 71 -20.39 7.81 20.58
N LEU A 72 -21.03 8.48 19.61
CA LEU A 72 -20.37 9.19 18.52
C LEU A 72 -20.80 10.66 18.52
N ASP A 73 -19.84 11.55 18.57
CA ASP A 73 -20.05 12.96 18.21
C ASP A 73 -19.83 13.10 16.70
N TRP A 74 -20.93 13.22 15.97
CA TRP A 74 -20.88 13.24 14.51
C TRP A 74 -20.24 14.51 13.95
N ASP A 75 -20.43 15.65 14.59
CA ASP A 75 -19.83 16.92 14.16
C ASP A 75 -18.29 16.86 14.30
N LEU A 76 -17.81 16.34 15.42
CA LEU A 76 -16.37 16.12 15.61
C LEU A 76 -15.79 15.06 14.67
N PHE A 77 -16.57 14.02 14.35
CA PHE A 77 -16.14 13.01 13.37
C PHE A 77 -16.01 13.59 11.96
N LEU A 78 -16.95 14.43 11.54
CA LEU A 78 -16.89 15.13 10.25
C LEU A 78 -15.62 15.98 10.12
N GLY A 79 -15.20 16.66 11.20
CA GLY A 79 -14.06 17.54 11.18
C GLY A 79 -14.13 18.56 10.04
N PRO A 80 -13.12 18.63 9.15
CA PRO A 80 -13.11 19.56 8.03
C PRO A 80 -13.95 19.12 6.82
N ALA A 81 -14.54 17.93 6.84
CA ALA A 81 -15.37 17.43 5.74
C ALA A 81 -16.67 18.25 5.61
N PRO A 82 -17.22 18.41 4.40
CA PRO A 82 -18.50 19.03 4.22
C PRO A 82 -19.59 18.35 5.05
N TRP A 83 -20.47 19.16 5.65
CA TRP A 83 -21.56 18.63 6.46
C TRP A 83 -22.44 17.67 5.65
N ARG A 84 -22.80 16.56 6.27
CA ARG A 84 -23.71 15.53 5.77
C ARG A 84 -24.42 14.82 6.92
N PRO A 85 -25.63 14.27 6.72
CA PRO A 85 -26.27 13.46 7.73
C PRO A 85 -25.44 12.19 8.01
N TYR A 86 -25.54 11.70 9.24
CA TYR A 86 -24.92 10.45 9.63
C TYR A 86 -25.52 9.28 8.84
N HIS A 87 -24.65 8.33 8.47
CA HIS A 87 -25.04 7.03 7.95
C HIS A 87 -24.09 5.96 8.52
N HIS A 88 -24.62 4.76 8.80
CA HIS A 88 -23.86 3.65 9.36
C HIS A 88 -22.74 3.12 8.43
N ASP A 89 -22.76 3.51 7.17
CA ASP A 89 -21.69 3.22 6.23
C ASP A 89 -20.47 4.15 6.39
N TYR A 90 -20.55 5.18 7.21
CA TYR A 90 -19.36 5.99 7.50
C TYR A 90 -18.58 5.47 8.70
N ALA A 91 -19.20 5.40 9.86
CA ALA A 91 -18.53 5.04 11.10
C ALA A 91 -19.08 3.70 11.66
N PRO A 92 -18.25 2.95 12.39
CA PRO A 92 -16.88 3.23 12.81
C PRO A 92 -15.79 2.76 11.82
N PHE A 93 -16.11 2.02 10.76
CA PHE A 93 -15.10 1.31 9.95
C PHE A 93 -15.10 1.68 8.46
N LYS A 94 -16.28 1.86 7.85
CA LYS A 94 -16.44 1.90 6.40
C LYS A 94 -16.03 3.25 5.77
N TRP A 95 -15.76 4.28 6.58
CA TRP A 95 -15.32 5.62 6.16
C TRP A 95 -14.11 5.60 5.20
N ARG A 96 -13.30 4.57 5.24
CA ARG A 96 -12.08 4.40 4.45
C ARG A 96 -12.29 4.53 2.95
N GLY A 97 -13.47 4.17 2.46
CA GLY A 97 -13.81 4.21 1.05
C GLY A 97 -14.26 5.57 0.53
N PHE A 98 -14.64 6.50 1.42
CA PHE A 98 -15.20 7.80 1.04
C PHE A 98 -14.12 8.88 1.02
N TRP A 99 -14.07 9.67 -0.05
CA TRP A 99 -13.02 10.68 -0.25
C TRP A 99 -12.93 11.73 0.86
N ASP A 100 -14.06 12.09 1.48
CA ASP A 100 -14.07 13.06 2.57
C ASP A 100 -13.45 12.54 3.86
N PHE A 101 -13.32 11.23 4.03
CA PHE A 101 -12.85 10.62 5.27
C PHE A 101 -11.62 9.75 5.09
N GLY A 102 -11.46 9.13 3.92
CA GLY A 102 -10.41 8.18 3.64
C GLY A 102 -9.85 8.29 2.23
N THR A 103 -8.89 7.46 1.92
CA THR A 103 -8.15 7.46 0.65
C THR A 103 -8.23 6.12 -0.07
N GLY A 104 -9.27 5.34 0.25
CA GLY A 104 -9.50 4.04 -0.35
C GLY A 104 -8.41 3.00 -0.05
N ALA A 105 -8.44 1.91 -0.78
CA ALA A 105 -7.53 0.78 -0.57
C ALA A 105 -6.07 1.16 -0.79
N LEU A 106 -5.77 2.03 -1.75
CA LEU A 106 -4.40 2.48 -1.99
C LEU A 106 -3.84 3.22 -0.76
N GLY A 107 -4.53 4.25 -0.29
CA GLY A 107 -4.03 5.04 0.83
C GLY A 107 -4.02 4.29 2.16
N ASP A 108 -5.01 3.41 2.39
CA ASP A 108 -5.09 2.62 3.61
C ASP A 108 -4.01 1.53 3.69
N MET A 109 -3.63 0.93 2.56
CA MET A 109 -2.75 -0.24 2.56
C MET A 109 -1.34 0.00 2.02
N ALA A 110 -1.13 1.01 1.20
CA ALA A 110 0.20 1.25 0.62
C ALA A 110 1.25 1.57 1.70
N CYS A 111 0.87 2.30 2.74
CA CYS A 111 1.74 2.59 3.89
C CYS A 111 2.24 1.32 4.62
N HIS A 112 1.54 0.20 4.48
CA HIS A 112 1.97 -1.09 5.03
C HIS A 112 2.73 -1.96 4.03
N ILE A 113 2.32 -1.95 2.76
CA ILE A 113 2.81 -2.93 1.77
C ILE A 113 3.93 -2.35 0.91
N MET A 114 3.87 -1.05 0.57
CA MET A 114 4.94 -0.38 -0.17
C MET A 114 6.11 0.03 0.74
N ASP A 115 5.91 0.06 2.05
CA ASP A 115 6.91 0.49 3.03
C ASP A 115 8.23 -0.28 2.90
N MET A 116 8.18 -1.60 2.89
CA MET A 116 9.38 -2.44 2.80
C MET A 116 10.17 -2.21 1.50
N PRO A 117 9.58 -2.32 0.29
CA PRO A 117 10.34 -2.03 -0.93
C PRO A 117 10.76 -0.57 -1.03
N TYR A 118 9.98 0.37 -0.51
CA TYR A 118 10.34 1.78 -0.50
C TYR A 118 11.59 2.03 0.32
N TRP A 119 11.67 1.44 1.51
CA TRP A 119 12.83 1.51 2.38
C TRP A 119 14.02 0.73 1.81
N ALA A 120 13.83 -0.52 1.42
CA ALA A 120 14.91 -1.39 0.97
C ALA A 120 15.62 -0.88 -0.29
N LEU A 121 14.88 -0.21 -1.18
CA LEU A 121 15.39 0.31 -2.46
C LEU A 121 15.66 1.81 -2.42
N GLU A 122 15.51 2.44 -1.24
CA GLU A 122 15.73 3.88 -1.04
C GLU A 122 14.97 4.73 -2.07
N LEU A 123 13.69 4.36 -2.31
CA LEU A 123 12.85 5.04 -3.30
C LEU A 123 12.54 6.46 -2.83
N GLY A 124 12.78 7.44 -3.67
CA GLY A 124 12.41 8.85 -3.44
C GLY A 124 11.06 9.18 -4.12
N ALA A 125 10.95 10.37 -4.68
CA ALA A 125 9.80 10.71 -5.52
C ALA A 125 9.89 9.99 -6.87
N PRO A 126 8.78 9.46 -7.40
CA PRO A 126 8.74 8.92 -8.76
C PRO A 126 8.77 10.05 -9.80
N ASP A 127 9.36 9.77 -10.97
CA ASP A 127 9.32 10.69 -12.11
C ASP A 127 7.93 10.71 -12.75
N THR A 128 7.27 9.56 -12.83
CA THR A 128 5.93 9.44 -13.39
C THR A 128 5.05 8.50 -12.58
N VAL A 129 3.75 8.81 -12.58
CA VAL A 129 2.70 7.98 -12.00
C VAL A 129 1.60 7.81 -13.04
N GLU A 130 1.26 6.57 -13.36
CA GLU A 130 0.17 6.21 -14.24
C GLU A 130 -0.84 5.35 -13.50
N ALA A 131 -2.11 5.75 -13.52
CA ALA A 131 -3.18 5.03 -12.82
C ALA A 131 -4.24 4.52 -13.80
N TRP A 132 -4.64 3.27 -13.62
CA TRP A 132 -5.88 2.69 -14.13
C TRP A 132 -6.80 2.40 -12.94
N GLN A 133 -8.09 2.60 -13.13
CA GLN A 133 -9.08 2.36 -12.09
C GLN A 133 -10.41 1.89 -12.65
N GLU A 134 -11.22 1.28 -11.82
CA GLU A 134 -12.58 0.82 -12.12
C GLU A 134 -13.55 1.23 -11.01
N GLY A 135 -14.70 1.77 -11.40
CA GLY A 135 -15.81 2.03 -10.48
C GLY A 135 -15.63 3.21 -9.51
N MET A 136 -14.67 4.11 -9.76
CA MET A 136 -14.55 5.34 -8.96
C MET A 136 -15.78 6.23 -9.15
N THR A 137 -16.25 6.83 -8.06
CA THR A 137 -17.29 7.87 -8.09
C THR A 137 -16.77 9.19 -7.53
N SER A 138 -17.60 10.23 -7.57
CA SER A 138 -17.28 11.50 -6.91
C SER A 138 -17.27 11.39 -5.38
N GLU A 139 -17.94 10.38 -4.82
CA GLU A 139 -18.06 10.17 -3.37
C GLU A 139 -17.08 9.16 -2.82
N SER A 140 -16.70 8.16 -3.62
CA SER A 140 -15.89 7.04 -3.12
C SER A 140 -14.80 6.58 -4.06
N ALA A 141 -13.79 5.98 -3.48
CA ALA A 141 -12.62 5.42 -4.14
C ALA A 141 -12.99 4.26 -5.09
N PRO A 142 -12.14 3.93 -6.07
CA PRO A 142 -12.40 2.89 -7.05
C PRO A 142 -12.49 1.49 -6.42
N THR A 143 -13.31 0.62 -7.00
CA THR A 143 -13.43 -0.78 -6.59
C THR A 143 -12.18 -1.60 -6.87
N ALA A 144 -11.38 -1.16 -7.84
CA ALA A 144 -10.09 -1.74 -8.19
C ALA A 144 -9.17 -0.68 -8.79
N SER A 145 -7.88 -0.79 -8.52
CA SER A 145 -6.88 0.07 -9.14
C SER A 145 -5.57 -0.66 -9.48
N ARG A 146 -4.88 -0.12 -10.50
CA ARG A 146 -3.49 -0.43 -10.80
C ARG A 146 -2.75 0.88 -10.97
N VAL A 147 -1.71 1.08 -10.18
CA VAL A 147 -0.89 2.30 -10.27
C VAL A 147 0.56 1.92 -10.53
N THR A 148 1.12 2.47 -11.58
CA THR A 148 2.51 2.27 -11.98
C THR A 148 3.32 3.51 -11.64
N TYR A 149 4.37 3.33 -10.89
CA TYR A 149 5.34 4.36 -10.50
C TYR A 149 6.68 4.08 -11.20
N GLN A 150 7.26 5.09 -11.83
CA GLN A 150 8.61 5.02 -12.37
C GLN A 150 9.54 5.84 -11.48
N PHE A 151 10.49 5.18 -10.85
CA PHE A 151 11.50 5.83 -10.02
C PHE A 151 12.80 5.98 -10.81
N PRO A 152 13.46 7.15 -10.73
CA PRO A 152 14.72 7.39 -11.42
C PRO A 152 15.87 6.54 -10.86
N LYS A 153 17.00 6.57 -11.54
CA LYS A 153 18.26 6.08 -11.00
C LYS A 153 18.62 6.83 -9.72
N ARG A 154 19.06 6.13 -8.68
CA ARG A 154 19.44 6.66 -7.38
C ARG A 154 20.85 6.20 -7.03
N GLY A 155 21.83 7.11 -7.17
CA GLY A 155 23.23 6.74 -6.94
C GLY A 155 23.66 5.55 -7.81
N GLN A 156 23.99 4.42 -7.18
CA GLN A 156 24.34 3.18 -7.86
C GLN A 156 23.13 2.27 -8.14
N HIS A 157 21.96 2.59 -7.57
CA HIS A 157 20.75 1.79 -7.78
C HIS A 157 20.11 2.10 -9.14
N PRO A 158 19.70 1.09 -9.91
CA PRO A 158 19.04 1.27 -11.21
C PRO A 158 17.68 1.95 -11.06
N PRO A 159 17.09 2.45 -12.17
CA PRO A 159 15.69 2.84 -12.18
C PRO A 159 14.80 1.67 -11.77
N VAL A 160 13.70 1.97 -11.05
CA VAL A 160 12.75 0.95 -10.57
C VAL A 160 11.35 1.29 -11.04
N LYS A 161 10.68 0.30 -11.60
CA LYS A 161 9.26 0.30 -11.85
C LYS A 161 8.54 -0.39 -10.69
N LEU A 162 7.68 0.34 -9.97
CA LEU A 162 6.83 -0.24 -8.94
C LEU A 162 5.39 -0.24 -9.42
N VAL A 163 4.70 -1.36 -9.28
CA VAL A 163 3.31 -1.50 -9.67
C VAL A 163 2.46 -1.93 -8.48
N TRP A 164 1.50 -1.09 -8.14
CA TRP A 164 0.47 -1.33 -7.15
C TRP A 164 -0.75 -1.99 -7.76
N TYR A 165 -1.39 -2.86 -7.00
CA TYR A 165 -2.67 -3.47 -7.36
C TYR A 165 -3.58 -3.58 -6.15
N ASP A 166 -4.85 -3.22 -6.32
CA ASP A 166 -5.92 -3.48 -5.36
C ASP A 166 -7.21 -3.89 -6.05
N GLY A 167 -8.20 -4.32 -5.29
CA GLY A 167 -9.53 -4.68 -5.78
C GLY A 167 -9.92 -6.12 -5.52
N LYS A 168 -11.20 -6.40 -5.79
CA LYS A 168 -11.75 -7.75 -5.65
C LYS A 168 -11.28 -8.67 -6.77
N LYS A 169 -11.34 -9.93 -6.50
CA LYS A 169 -10.80 -11.08 -7.21
C LYS A 169 -11.04 -11.13 -8.73
N ASP A 170 -12.08 -10.52 -9.25
CA ASP A 170 -12.52 -10.71 -10.64
C ASP A 170 -11.93 -9.71 -11.65
N SER A 171 -11.54 -8.51 -11.23
CA SER A 171 -11.02 -7.47 -12.12
C SER A 171 -9.48 -7.46 -12.25
N THR A 172 -8.78 -7.87 -11.20
CA THR A 172 -7.30 -7.95 -11.17
C THR A 172 -6.77 -9.37 -11.34
N ASP A 173 -7.64 -10.38 -11.25
CA ASP A 173 -7.27 -11.79 -11.05
C ASP A 173 -6.53 -12.42 -12.23
N SER A 174 -6.88 -12.10 -13.47
CA SER A 174 -6.25 -12.79 -14.60
C SER A 174 -4.78 -12.39 -14.79
N TYR A 175 -4.44 -11.13 -14.55
CA TYR A 175 -3.07 -10.64 -14.68
C TYR A 175 -2.24 -10.97 -13.43
N LEU A 176 -2.76 -10.68 -12.23
CA LEU A 176 -2.05 -10.96 -10.98
C LEU A 176 -1.89 -12.44 -10.73
N MET A 177 -2.91 -13.27 -11.01
CA MET A 177 -2.80 -14.72 -10.84
C MET A 177 -1.86 -15.34 -11.85
N LYS A 178 -1.84 -14.86 -13.10
CA LYS A 178 -0.83 -15.29 -14.09
C LYS A 178 0.57 -14.91 -13.65
N ARG A 179 0.75 -13.67 -13.19
CA ARG A 179 2.05 -13.17 -12.70
C ARG A 179 2.48 -13.87 -11.42
N ARG A 180 1.60 -14.06 -10.44
CA ARG A 180 1.87 -14.80 -9.19
C ARG A 180 2.24 -16.26 -9.47
N LYS A 181 1.56 -16.94 -10.40
CA LYS A 181 1.93 -18.28 -10.84
C LYS A 181 3.29 -18.30 -11.53
N ALA A 182 3.57 -17.32 -12.38
CA ALA A 182 4.85 -17.20 -13.07
C ALA A 182 6.01 -16.95 -12.09
N ILE A 183 5.84 -16.01 -11.15
CA ILE A 183 6.82 -15.71 -10.09
C ILE A 183 7.01 -16.92 -9.18
N GLY A 184 5.93 -17.57 -8.73
CA GLY A 184 5.99 -18.76 -7.88
C GLY A 184 6.68 -19.93 -8.58
N LYS A 185 6.50 -20.08 -9.90
CA LYS A 185 7.20 -21.10 -10.70
C LYS A 185 8.69 -20.76 -10.84
N ALA A 186 9.02 -19.49 -11.08
CA ALA A 186 10.40 -19.03 -11.20
C ALA A 186 11.17 -19.18 -9.87
N ILE A 187 10.54 -18.84 -8.74
CA ILE A 187 11.12 -19.02 -7.40
C ILE A 187 11.35 -20.51 -7.12
N LYS A 188 10.36 -21.37 -7.38
CA LYS A 188 10.52 -22.83 -7.21
C LYS A 188 11.62 -23.41 -8.10
N SER A 189 11.74 -22.93 -9.34
CA SER A 189 12.81 -23.35 -10.25
C SER A 189 14.18 -22.98 -9.68
N LYS A 190 14.38 -21.72 -9.30
CA LYS A 190 15.65 -21.27 -8.69
C LYS A 190 15.97 -21.95 -7.37
N MET A 191 14.97 -22.19 -6.52
CA MET A 191 15.18 -22.93 -5.27
C MET A 191 15.56 -24.40 -5.55
N SER A 192 14.99 -25.03 -6.57
CA SER A 192 15.35 -26.41 -6.95
C SER A 192 16.72 -26.50 -7.63
N GLU A 193 17.16 -25.44 -8.31
CA GLU A 193 18.51 -25.30 -8.84
C GLU A 193 19.54 -25.13 -7.70
N GLY A 194 19.26 -24.21 -6.74
CA GLY A 194 20.13 -23.97 -5.59
C GLY A 194 20.26 -25.16 -4.63
N VAL A 195 19.22 -25.99 -4.50
CA VAL A 195 19.26 -27.21 -3.69
C VAL A 195 20.06 -28.35 -4.40
N ARG A 196 20.14 -28.32 -5.74
CA ARG A 196 20.96 -29.28 -6.47
C ARG A 196 22.46 -29.01 -6.37
N ASP A 197 22.86 -27.77 -6.16
CA ASP A 197 24.26 -27.37 -5.96
C ASP A 197 24.75 -27.58 -4.52
N MET A 198 23.86 -27.88 -3.58
CA MET A 198 24.17 -28.32 -2.23
C MET A 198 24.13 -29.82 -2.13
N ASP A 199 25.02 -30.51 -2.87
CA ASP A 199 25.25 -31.92 -2.69
C ASP A 199 26.05 -32.14 -1.41
N PRO A 200 25.49 -32.80 -0.38
CA PRO A 200 26.17 -32.98 0.90
C PRO A 200 27.39 -33.92 0.80
N GLU A 201 27.62 -34.59 -0.34
CA GLU A 201 28.80 -35.43 -0.57
C GLU A 201 29.98 -34.69 -1.21
N LYS A 202 29.82 -33.40 -1.58
CA LYS A 202 30.92 -32.55 -2.08
C LYS A 202 31.35 -31.50 -1.06
N GLY A 203 31.29 -31.83 0.22
CA GLY A 203 31.85 -31.04 1.30
C GLY A 203 33.37 -31.11 1.29
N THR A 204 34.00 -30.00 0.91
CA THR A 204 35.25 -29.52 1.50
C THR A 204 35.26 -28.01 1.46
#